data_1925e00b433712d885fd79f38d771c9f
#
_entry.id   1925e00b433712d885fd79f38d771c9f
#
_cell.length_a   1.000
_cell.length_b   1.000
_cell.length_c   1.000
_cell.angle_alpha   90.00
_cell.angle_beta   90.00
_cell.angle_gamma   90.00
#
_symmetry.space_group_name_H-M   'P 1'
#
loop_
_entity.id
_entity.type
_entity.pdbx_description
1 polymer ?
#
loop_
_entity_poly.entity_id
_entity_poly.type
_entity_poly.pdbx_seq_one_letter_code
_entity_poly.pdbx_strand_id
1 'polypeptide(L)'
;MKKIILVACLLGVVSCIRAQQIAFPGAEGYGKWTTGGRGGRVLTVTNLNDSGEGSFRDAVEQMGPRIVVFAVDGTIELKSPLRVNNDSITIAGQSAPGDGICLKDYPLVVNASNVIIRYIRVRVGDLNNLDSDGLGGGRYGQKNVILDHLSVSWSIDECLSI
;
A
#
# COMPACT_ATOMS: atom_id res chain seq x y z
N MET A 1 -44.63 -6.54 31.02
CA MET A 1 -43.39 -5.78 31.23
C MET A 1 -42.11 -6.65 31.16
N LYS A 2 -42.02 -7.81 31.83
CA LYS A 2 -40.80 -8.66 31.78
C LYS A 2 -40.41 -9.19 30.38
N LYS A 3 -41.38 -9.47 29.49
CA LYS A 3 -41.10 -9.97 28.12
C LYS A 3 -40.57 -8.91 27.20
N ILE A 4 -40.91 -7.63 27.38
CA ILE A 4 -40.43 -6.49 26.56
C ILE A 4 -38.95 -6.18 26.87
N ILE A 5 -38.57 -6.32 28.14
CA ILE A 5 -37.18 -6.11 28.59
C ILE A 5 -36.24 -7.18 27.98
N LEU A 6 -36.71 -8.44 27.89
CA LEU A 6 -35.93 -9.53 27.31
C LEU A 6 -35.64 -9.32 25.80
N VAL A 7 -36.64 -8.85 25.05
CA VAL A 7 -36.50 -8.54 23.62
C VAL A 7 -35.57 -7.37 23.38
N ALA A 8 -35.62 -6.30 24.22
CA ALA A 8 -34.72 -5.18 24.13
C ALA A 8 -33.25 -5.55 24.42
N CYS A 9 -32.99 -6.43 25.37
CA CYS A 9 -31.65 -6.98 25.63
C CYS A 9 -31.13 -7.85 24.47
N LEU A 10 -31.98 -8.63 23.80
CA LEU A 10 -31.58 -9.44 22.64
C LEU A 10 -31.20 -8.56 21.43
N LEU A 11 -31.90 -7.45 21.19
CA LEU A 11 -31.62 -6.50 20.11
C LEU A 11 -30.32 -5.70 20.37
N GLY A 12 -29.97 -5.45 21.63
CA GLY A 12 -28.74 -4.73 22.00
C GLY A 12 -27.44 -5.55 21.77
N VAL A 13 -27.52 -6.90 21.81
CA VAL A 13 -26.35 -7.77 21.66
C VAL A 13 -25.95 -7.99 20.20
N VAL A 14 -26.85 -7.79 19.24
CA VAL A 14 -26.57 -8.00 17.81
C VAL A 14 -25.72 -6.87 17.19
N SER A 15 -25.56 -5.74 17.87
CA SER A 15 -24.91 -4.55 17.30
C SER A 15 -23.38 -4.52 17.40
N CYS A 16 -22.70 -5.53 17.96
CA CYS A 16 -21.26 -5.44 18.27
C CYS A 16 -20.37 -6.51 17.64
N ILE A 17 -20.86 -7.40 16.78
CA ILE A 17 -19.97 -8.34 16.09
C ILE A 17 -19.44 -7.68 14.81
N ARG A 18 -18.40 -6.87 14.92
CA ARG A 18 -17.57 -6.50 13.77
C ARG A 18 -16.63 -7.68 13.51
N ALA A 19 -16.96 -8.50 12.52
CA ALA A 19 -15.99 -9.47 12.01
C ALA A 19 -14.74 -8.72 11.52
N GLN A 20 -13.58 -9.09 12.05
CA GLN A 20 -12.32 -8.53 11.58
C GLN A 20 -12.11 -8.97 10.13
N GLN A 21 -12.06 -8.02 9.22
CA GLN A 21 -11.94 -8.27 7.79
C GLN A 21 -10.46 -8.36 7.42
N ILE A 22 -10.08 -9.42 6.70
CA ILE A 22 -8.72 -9.55 6.14
C ILE A 22 -8.42 -8.47 5.11
N ALA A 23 -7.15 -8.19 4.87
CA ALA A 23 -6.67 -7.15 3.96
C ALA A 23 -7.22 -7.31 2.55
N PHE A 24 -7.20 -8.53 2.03
CA PHE A 24 -7.75 -8.96 0.74
C PHE A 24 -7.96 -10.48 0.75
N PRO A 25 -8.76 -11.06 -0.15
CA PRO A 25 -8.93 -12.50 -0.24
C PRO A 25 -7.59 -13.22 -0.42
N GLY A 26 -7.28 -14.18 0.45
CA GLY A 26 -6.01 -14.91 0.46
C GLY A 26 -4.87 -14.22 1.22
N ALA A 27 -5.12 -13.10 1.90
CA ALA A 27 -4.11 -12.47 2.75
C ALA A 27 -3.72 -13.39 3.93
N GLU A 28 -2.42 -13.60 4.11
CA GLU A 28 -1.84 -14.45 5.15
C GLU A 28 -0.80 -13.69 5.98
N GLY A 29 -0.24 -14.35 7.00
CA GLY A 29 0.78 -13.79 7.88
C GLY A 29 0.27 -12.75 8.88
N TYR A 30 1.19 -12.12 9.58
CA TYR A 30 0.87 -11.14 10.64
C TYR A 30 0.15 -9.90 10.10
N GLY A 31 0.43 -9.49 8.87
CA GLY A 31 -0.19 -8.34 8.20
C GLY A 31 -1.59 -8.61 7.65
N LYS A 32 -2.13 -9.81 7.75
CA LYS A 32 -3.41 -10.18 7.11
C LYS A 32 -4.62 -9.35 7.53
N TRP A 33 -4.54 -8.65 8.66
CA TRP A 33 -5.61 -7.80 9.18
C TRP A 33 -5.42 -6.32 8.85
N THR A 34 -4.40 -5.99 8.07
CA THR A 34 -4.14 -4.61 7.64
C THR A 34 -5.33 -4.06 6.89
N THR A 35 -5.80 -2.89 7.29
CA THR A 35 -6.94 -2.24 6.64
C THR A 35 -6.52 -1.38 5.43
N GLY A 36 -5.25 -0.96 5.41
CA GLY A 36 -4.76 -0.08 4.36
C GLY A 36 -5.60 1.19 4.24
N GLY A 37 -5.92 1.56 3.03
CA GLY A 37 -6.75 2.72 2.70
C GLY A 37 -8.26 2.48 2.72
N ARG A 38 -8.73 1.38 3.29
CA ARG A 38 -10.17 1.00 3.29
C ARG A 38 -11.04 2.10 3.88
N GLY A 39 -12.12 2.45 3.16
CA GLY A 39 -13.03 3.54 3.55
C GLY A 39 -12.52 4.94 3.22
N GLY A 40 -11.31 5.05 2.66
CA GLY A 40 -10.73 6.31 2.23
C GLY A 40 -11.03 6.67 0.78
N ARG A 41 -10.35 7.72 0.31
CA ARG A 41 -10.48 8.20 -1.08
C ARG A 41 -9.83 7.23 -2.06
N VAL A 42 -10.38 7.13 -3.25
CA VAL A 42 -9.71 6.47 -4.38
C VAL A 42 -8.97 7.53 -5.19
N LEU A 43 -7.68 7.34 -5.38
CA LEU A 43 -6.80 8.22 -6.15
C LEU A 43 -6.32 7.45 -7.38
N THR A 44 -6.52 8.02 -8.56
CA THR A 44 -6.15 7.36 -9.82
C THR A 44 -4.88 7.94 -10.37
N VAL A 45 -3.88 7.10 -10.58
CA VAL A 45 -2.65 7.46 -11.30
C VAL A 45 -2.96 7.43 -12.80
N THR A 46 -2.76 8.55 -13.46
CA THR A 46 -3.14 8.78 -14.86
C THR A 46 -1.95 9.01 -15.80
N ASN A 47 -0.74 9.11 -15.26
CA ASN A 47 0.47 9.27 -16.04
C ASN A 47 1.68 8.60 -15.37
N LEU A 48 2.78 8.45 -16.11
CA LEU A 48 4.03 7.82 -15.66
C LEU A 48 5.09 8.83 -15.23
N ASN A 49 4.74 10.09 -15.04
CA ASN A 49 5.66 11.11 -14.55
C ASN A 49 6.10 10.79 -13.11
N ASP A 50 7.33 11.17 -12.76
CA ASP A 50 7.81 11.01 -11.38
C ASP A 50 6.98 11.82 -10.38
N SER A 51 6.54 13.01 -10.76
CA SER A 51 5.82 13.94 -9.88
C SER A 51 4.79 14.79 -10.64
N GLY A 52 4.02 15.58 -9.90
CA GLY A 52 2.95 16.42 -10.43
C GLY A 52 1.59 15.72 -10.41
N GLU A 53 0.56 16.44 -10.78
CA GLU A 53 -0.82 15.99 -10.75
C GLU A 53 -1.02 14.68 -11.52
N GLY A 54 -1.72 13.73 -10.90
CA GLY A 54 -2.01 12.42 -11.48
C GLY A 54 -0.83 11.46 -11.52
N SER A 55 0.35 11.82 -10.97
CA SER A 55 1.48 10.91 -10.83
C SER A 55 1.29 9.96 -9.63
N PHE A 56 2.05 8.87 -9.63
CA PHE A 56 2.04 7.94 -8.50
C PHE A 56 2.55 8.59 -7.21
N ARG A 57 3.59 9.44 -7.29
CA ARG A 57 4.11 10.18 -6.15
C ARG A 57 3.07 11.11 -5.55
N ASP A 58 2.35 11.87 -6.37
CA ASP A 58 1.26 12.74 -5.90
C ASP A 58 0.22 11.94 -5.09
N ALA A 59 -0.21 10.78 -5.59
CA ALA A 59 -1.15 9.93 -4.88
C ALA A 59 -0.59 9.35 -3.57
N VAL A 60 0.69 8.98 -3.54
CA VAL A 60 1.36 8.42 -2.34
C VAL A 60 1.53 9.48 -1.25
N GLU A 61 1.84 10.71 -1.61
CA GLU A 61 2.12 11.81 -0.68
C GLU A 61 0.86 12.42 -0.06
N GLN A 62 -0.33 12.11 -0.56
CA GLN A 62 -1.59 12.54 0.02
C GLN A 62 -1.74 12.04 1.47
N MET A 63 -2.45 12.81 2.29
CA MET A 63 -2.75 12.45 3.69
C MET A 63 -4.10 11.73 3.83
N GLY A 64 -4.23 10.98 4.92
CA GLY A 64 -5.45 10.26 5.28
C GLY A 64 -5.65 8.94 4.52
N PRO A 65 -6.69 8.17 4.88
CA PRO A 65 -6.96 6.87 4.26
C PRO A 65 -7.20 7.00 2.75
N ARG A 66 -6.47 6.19 1.95
CA ARG A 66 -6.54 6.29 0.48
C ARG A 66 -6.19 4.97 -0.20
N ILE A 67 -6.82 4.73 -1.33
CA ILE A 67 -6.56 3.60 -2.22
C ILE A 67 -6.04 4.17 -3.53
N VAL A 68 -4.82 3.80 -3.90
CA VAL A 68 -4.19 4.22 -5.14
C VAL A 68 -4.42 3.13 -6.19
N VAL A 69 -5.06 3.52 -7.29
CA VAL A 69 -5.31 2.68 -8.46
C VAL A 69 -4.64 3.30 -9.70
N PHE A 70 -4.41 2.50 -10.73
CA PHE A 70 -3.69 2.91 -11.93
C PHE A 70 -4.58 2.80 -13.17
N ALA A 71 -4.68 3.88 -13.93
CA ALA A 71 -5.31 3.90 -15.27
C ALA A 71 -4.29 3.78 -16.40
N VAL A 72 -3.00 3.68 -16.05
CA VAL A 72 -1.86 3.53 -16.97
C VAL A 72 -1.01 2.34 -16.56
N ASP A 73 -0.23 1.81 -17.48
CA ASP A 73 0.82 0.82 -17.26
C ASP A 73 2.16 1.32 -17.80
N GLY A 74 3.23 0.73 -17.30
CA GLY A 74 4.58 1.04 -17.78
C GLY A 74 5.59 1.28 -16.67
N THR A 75 6.67 1.96 -17.03
CA THR A 75 7.79 2.25 -16.12
C THR A 75 7.77 3.72 -15.71
N ILE A 76 7.77 3.96 -14.41
CA ILE A 76 7.95 5.28 -13.80
C ILE A 76 9.44 5.46 -13.48
N GLU A 77 10.10 6.38 -14.16
CA GLU A 77 11.49 6.75 -13.90
C GLU A 77 11.53 7.74 -12.73
N LEU A 78 11.77 7.23 -11.54
CA LEU A 78 11.85 8.06 -10.34
C LEU A 78 13.09 8.99 -10.39
N LYS A 79 12.95 10.18 -9.85
CA LYS A 79 14.04 11.16 -9.70
C LYS A 79 14.54 11.27 -8.26
N SER A 80 13.86 10.62 -7.35
CA SER A 80 14.21 10.49 -5.93
C SER A 80 13.47 9.31 -5.32
N PRO A 81 13.90 8.79 -4.14
CA PRO A 81 13.17 7.72 -3.45
C PRO A 81 11.68 8.05 -3.31
N LEU A 82 10.83 7.09 -3.66
CA LEU A 82 9.39 7.22 -3.43
C LEU A 82 9.07 6.76 -2.00
N ARG A 83 8.62 7.67 -1.15
CA ARG A 83 8.40 7.40 0.28
C ARG A 83 6.92 7.37 0.63
N VAL A 84 6.47 6.27 1.19
CA VAL A 84 5.17 6.15 1.83
C VAL A 84 5.31 6.62 3.27
N ASN A 85 5.07 7.91 3.53
CA ASN A 85 5.23 8.53 4.85
C ASN A 85 3.90 8.70 5.62
N ASN A 86 2.78 8.57 4.94
CA ASN A 86 1.46 8.80 5.51
C ASN A 86 0.70 7.48 5.65
N ASP A 87 0.19 7.21 6.85
CA ASP A 87 -0.50 5.99 7.21
C ASP A 87 -1.76 5.73 6.37
N SER A 88 -2.24 4.48 6.44
CA SER A 88 -3.53 4.05 5.90
C SER A 88 -3.63 4.19 4.38
N ILE A 89 -2.74 3.49 3.68
CA ILE A 89 -2.72 3.45 2.21
C ILE A 89 -2.84 2.01 1.68
N THR A 90 -3.58 1.87 0.58
CA THR A 90 -3.54 0.67 -0.27
C THR A 90 -3.04 1.06 -1.65
N ILE A 91 -1.94 0.48 -2.09
CA ILE A 91 -1.40 0.61 -3.45
C ILE A 91 -1.81 -0.65 -4.21
N ALA A 92 -2.78 -0.49 -5.10
CA ALA A 92 -3.43 -1.58 -5.83
C ALA A 92 -2.84 -1.70 -7.25
N GLY A 93 -1.59 -2.15 -7.37
CA GLY A 93 -0.90 -2.30 -8.65
C GLY A 93 -1.60 -3.21 -9.64
N GLN A 94 -2.40 -4.18 -9.17
CA GLN A 94 -3.22 -5.05 -10.02
C GLN A 94 -4.32 -4.32 -10.79
N SER A 95 -4.60 -3.07 -10.48
CA SER A 95 -5.56 -2.26 -11.25
C SER A 95 -4.96 -1.68 -12.53
N ALA A 96 -3.63 -1.67 -12.66
CA ALA A 96 -2.98 -1.20 -13.86
C ALA A 96 -3.30 -2.10 -15.05
N PRO A 97 -3.54 -1.53 -16.23
CA PRO A 97 -3.67 -2.33 -17.46
C PRO A 97 -2.33 -2.99 -17.86
N GLY A 98 -2.35 -3.75 -18.94
CA GLY A 98 -1.16 -4.31 -19.60
C GLY A 98 -0.24 -5.06 -18.64
N ASP A 99 1.03 -4.71 -18.66
CA ASP A 99 2.09 -5.37 -17.85
C ASP A 99 2.21 -4.79 -16.43
N GLY A 100 1.34 -3.86 -16.04
CA GLY A 100 1.37 -3.26 -14.70
C GLY A 100 2.44 -2.19 -14.54
N ILE A 101 2.76 -1.84 -13.29
CA ILE A 101 3.65 -0.73 -12.93
C ILE A 101 5.05 -1.23 -12.54
N CYS A 102 6.06 -0.58 -13.07
CA CYS A 102 7.45 -0.73 -12.68
C CYS A 102 8.00 0.62 -12.20
N LEU A 103 8.61 0.65 -11.03
CA LEU A 103 9.40 1.79 -10.54
C LEU A 103 10.86 1.52 -10.85
N LYS A 104 11.59 2.51 -11.34
CA LYS A 104 13.01 2.35 -11.66
C LYS A 104 13.84 3.53 -11.13
N ASP A 105 15.14 3.32 -11.04
CA ASP A 105 16.20 4.28 -10.68
C ASP A 105 16.29 4.65 -9.20
N TYR A 106 15.20 4.57 -8.43
CA TYR A 106 15.18 4.84 -6.98
C TYR A 106 14.28 3.85 -6.23
N PRO A 107 14.52 3.65 -4.93
CA PRO A 107 13.75 2.72 -4.11
C PRO A 107 12.34 3.20 -3.79
N LEU A 108 11.50 2.22 -3.45
CA LEU A 108 10.24 2.44 -2.74
C LEU A 108 10.48 2.23 -1.24
N VAL A 109 10.17 3.24 -0.41
CA VAL A 109 10.43 3.20 1.03
C VAL A 109 9.13 3.30 1.82
N VAL A 110 8.89 2.36 2.73
CA VAL A 110 7.70 2.32 3.59
C VAL A 110 8.05 2.82 4.99
N ASN A 111 7.63 4.04 5.30
CA ASN A 111 7.82 4.68 6.60
C ASN A 111 6.49 4.87 7.35
N ALA A 112 5.42 4.24 6.91
CA ALA A 112 4.07 4.41 7.42
C ALA A 112 3.51 3.09 7.93
N SER A 113 2.50 3.17 8.78
CA SER A 113 1.73 2.04 9.28
C SER A 113 0.44 1.84 8.48
N ASN A 114 -0.13 0.64 8.60
CA ASN A 114 -1.38 0.29 7.95
C ASN A 114 -1.30 0.42 6.41
N VAL A 115 -0.31 -0.27 5.83
CA VAL A 115 0.07 -0.19 4.41
C VAL A 115 -0.17 -1.53 3.72
N ILE A 116 -0.85 -1.49 2.58
CA ILE A 116 -1.00 -2.62 1.66
C ILE A 116 -0.38 -2.23 0.33
N ILE A 117 0.60 -3.02 -0.16
CA ILE A 117 1.21 -2.83 -1.49
C ILE A 117 1.10 -4.14 -2.24
N ARG A 118 0.52 -4.09 -3.44
CA ARG A 118 0.33 -5.26 -4.28
C ARG A 118 0.69 -5.01 -5.73
N TYR A 119 1.28 -6.00 -6.38
CA TYR A 119 1.55 -6.06 -7.83
C TYR A 119 2.38 -4.86 -8.34
N ILE A 120 3.44 -4.48 -7.61
CA ILE A 120 4.40 -3.46 -8.02
C ILE A 120 5.75 -4.12 -8.29
N ARG A 121 6.42 -3.69 -9.36
CA ARG A 121 7.81 -4.03 -9.65
C ARG A 121 8.72 -2.87 -9.28
N VAL A 122 9.88 -3.16 -8.70
CA VAL A 122 10.91 -2.15 -8.37
C VAL A 122 12.24 -2.61 -8.97
N ARG A 123 12.89 -1.74 -9.71
CA ARG A 123 14.15 -1.95 -10.43
C ARG A 123 15.06 -0.76 -10.20
N VAL A 124 15.82 -0.75 -9.10
CA VAL A 124 16.65 0.40 -8.73
C VAL A 124 17.78 0.60 -9.74
N GLY A 125 18.49 -0.47 -10.08
CA GLY A 125 19.66 -0.38 -10.94
C GLY A 125 20.83 0.35 -10.27
N ASP A 126 21.88 0.56 -11.03
CA ASP A 126 23.15 1.16 -10.56
C ASP A 126 23.41 2.59 -11.07
N LEU A 127 22.48 3.14 -11.85
CA LEU A 127 22.63 4.45 -12.49
C LEU A 127 22.97 5.56 -11.50
N ASN A 128 22.37 5.52 -10.32
CA ASN A 128 22.55 6.53 -9.27
C ASN A 128 23.55 6.12 -8.18
N ASN A 129 24.15 4.96 -8.30
CA ASN A 129 25.12 4.38 -7.34
C ASN A 129 24.63 4.48 -5.89
N LEU A 130 23.37 4.11 -5.66
CA LEU A 130 22.71 4.19 -4.36
C LEU A 130 22.94 2.90 -3.57
N ASP A 131 23.61 3.02 -2.44
CA ASP A 131 23.68 1.96 -1.44
C ASP A 131 22.33 1.90 -0.69
N SER A 132 21.39 1.17 -1.27
CA SER A 132 20.02 1.11 -0.76
C SER A 132 19.30 -0.17 -1.18
N ASP A 133 18.31 -0.55 -0.36
CA ASP A 133 17.34 -1.59 -0.70
C ASP A 133 16.51 -1.18 -1.92
N GLY A 134 15.96 -2.17 -2.60
CA GLY A 134 14.99 -1.92 -3.67
C GLY A 134 13.62 -1.49 -3.12
N LEU A 135 13.14 -2.21 -2.13
CA LEU A 135 12.01 -1.84 -1.30
C LEU A 135 12.41 -1.99 0.17
N GLY A 136 12.45 -0.90 0.89
CA GLY A 136 12.89 -0.89 2.28
C GLY A 136 11.87 -0.22 3.21
N GLY A 137 12.07 -0.42 4.53
CA GLY A 137 11.22 0.21 5.53
C GLY A 137 11.44 -0.36 6.94
N GLY A 138 10.44 -0.22 7.80
CA GLY A 138 10.43 -0.85 9.12
C GLY A 138 11.30 -0.20 10.19
N ARG A 139 12.13 0.80 9.87
CA ARG A 139 13.12 1.41 10.79
C ARG A 139 12.50 2.15 11.97
N TYR A 140 11.23 2.49 11.91
CA TYR A 140 10.55 3.34 12.91
C TYR A 140 9.42 2.62 13.64
N GLY A 141 9.42 1.28 13.63
CA GLY A 141 8.40 0.49 14.32
C GLY A 141 7.03 0.53 13.66
N GLN A 142 6.98 0.61 12.34
CA GLN A 142 5.74 0.53 11.55
C GLN A 142 4.99 -0.76 11.89
N LYS A 143 3.66 -0.69 11.82
CA LYS A 143 2.76 -1.80 12.12
C LYS A 143 1.77 -2.02 10.99
N ASN A 144 1.29 -3.25 10.87
CA ASN A 144 0.25 -3.58 9.90
C ASN A 144 0.69 -3.25 8.46
N VAL A 145 1.79 -3.84 8.03
CA VAL A 145 2.27 -3.77 6.65
C VAL A 145 2.09 -5.14 6.01
N ILE A 146 1.53 -5.18 4.81
CA ILE A 146 1.45 -6.37 3.99
C ILE A 146 1.90 -6.06 2.57
N LEU A 147 2.85 -6.83 2.09
CA LEU A 147 3.44 -6.76 0.76
C LEU A 147 3.07 -8.04 0.03
N ASP A 148 2.48 -7.92 -1.15
CA ASP A 148 1.93 -9.06 -1.86
C ASP A 148 2.16 -8.96 -3.37
N HIS A 149 2.61 -10.05 -4.00
CA HIS A 149 2.91 -10.12 -5.42
C HIS A 149 3.85 -9.00 -5.91
N LEU A 150 4.94 -8.77 -5.17
CA LEU A 150 5.96 -7.80 -5.55
C LEU A 150 7.11 -8.49 -6.30
N SER A 151 7.77 -7.74 -7.18
CA SER A 151 9.00 -8.15 -7.82
C SER A 151 10.04 -7.05 -7.66
N VAL A 152 11.06 -7.32 -6.84
CA VAL A 152 12.13 -6.36 -6.53
C VAL A 152 13.45 -6.94 -6.96
N SER A 153 14.26 -6.18 -7.69
CA SER A 153 15.59 -6.60 -8.14
C SER A 153 16.49 -5.43 -8.51
N TRP A 154 17.78 -5.74 -8.71
CA TRP A 154 18.83 -4.81 -9.13
C TRP A 154 19.10 -3.71 -8.09
N SER A 155 18.95 -4.00 -6.82
CA SER A 155 19.43 -3.16 -5.74
C SER A 155 20.90 -3.46 -5.43
N ILE A 156 21.61 -2.52 -4.85
CA ILE A 156 23.02 -2.66 -4.46
C ILE A 156 23.14 -3.28 -3.08
N ASP A 157 22.16 -3.06 -2.21
CA ASP A 157 22.02 -3.73 -0.92
C ASP A 157 20.91 -4.79 -1.00
N GLU A 158 20.00 -4.92 -0.05
CA GLU A 158 18.93 -5.91 -0.11
C GLU A 158 17.87 -5.57 -1.16
N CYS A 159 17.30 -6.59 -1.79
CA CYS A 159 16.18 -6.36 -2.67
C CYS A 159 14.94 -5.90 -1.88
N LEU A 160 14.66 -6.55 -0.73
CA LEU A 160 13.53 -6.24 0.12
C LEU A 160 13.90 -6.40 1.59
N SER A 161 13.70 -5.34 2.38
CA SER A 161 14.02 -5.26 3.81
C SER A 161 12.95 -4.46 4.55
N ILE A 162 12.16 -5.13 5.45
CA ILE A 162 11.05 -4.52 6.23
C ILE A 162 11.17 -4.89 7.71
#